data_9ac89cbffcc417436c5fe43b495fef83
#
_entry.id   9ac89cbffcc417436c5fe43b495fef83
#
_cell.length_a   1.000
_cell.length_b   1.000
_cell.length_c   1.000
_cell.angle_alpha   90.00
_cell.angle_beta   90.00
_cell.angle_gamma   90.00
#
_symmetry.space_group_name_H-M   'P 1'
#
loop_
_entity.id
_entity.type
_entity.pdbx_description
1 polymer ?
#
loop_
_entity_poly.entity_id
_entity_poly.type
_entity_poly.pdbx_seq_one_letter_code
_entity_poly.pdbx_strand_id
1 'polypeptide(L)'
;ATDDGDYTGQKTAKWTVAAHKATISVGDIIKAYDGTTDLPANASIKLKSADSRYAPSGGPLPLVAGEDYQILNASYDSANASEDEKAVSFTIKLTDRNYTFEDGTTQKDFVLNGADVSQTFKINQATVTPNEITQYVFNDLAKTYEIDLRTLLPKLPVGCENGKIHNRGCDYHFTDSTYLDSSNHIFVSNEGILTLPIVAAHSANVNDQIGTLTVPIVSTNYQPFELTIKVVIGQRIPLDQSGVSVSATDITYGQTLAESTLTATGSMICPRTQAVIPGTFAWKDGTIKPNAGSYDAEWTFTPAEG
;
A
#
# COMPACT_ATOMS: atom_id res chain seq x y z
N ALA A 1 -57.48 61.78 57.67
CA ALA A 1 -57.64 60.92 56.55
C ALA A 1 -56.41 60.00 56.50
N THR A 2 -56.57 58.75 56.85
CA THR A 2 -55.58 57.70 56.67
C THR A 2 -55.71 57.21 55.26
N ASP A 3 -54.72 57.46 54.43
CA ASP A 3 -54.63 56.91 53.10
C ASP A 3 -54.22 55.45 53.28
N ASP A 4 -55.17 54.56 53.11
CA ASP A 4 -54.96 53.12 53.17
C ASP A 4 -54.72 52.58 51.77
N GLY A 5 -53.76 53.25 51.10
CA GLY A 5 -53.34 52.87 49.74
C GLY A 5 -52.49 51.65 49.78
N ASP A 6 -53.03 50.52 49.31
CA ASP A 6 -52.32 49.36 48.93
C ASP A 6 -51.38 49.70 47.75
N TYR A 7 -50.09 49.99 48.03
CA TYR A 7 -49.09 50.26 46.99
C TYR A 7 -48.43 48.98 46.56
N THR A 8 -48.88 48.45 45.47
CA THR A 8 -48.14 47.34 44.76
C THR A 8 -47.32 47.93 43.68
N GLY A 9 -46.02 48.06 43.89
CA GLY A 9 -45.06 48.47 42.89
C GLY A 9 -44.19 47.26 42.41
N GLN A 10 -44.36 46.90 41.17
CA GLN A 10 -43.43 45.97 40.52
C GLN A 10 -42.32 46.74 39.79
N LYS A 11 -41.07 46.43 40.11
CA LYS A 11 -39.91 46.91 39.37
C LYS A 11 -39.12 45.71 38.79
N THR A 12 -38.79 45.79 37.50
CA THR A 12 -37.90 44.81 36.85
C THR A 12 -36.44 45.28 36.96
N ALA A 13 -35.59 44.43 37.41
CA ALA A 13 -34.16 44.64 37.38
C ALA A 13 -33.55 43.69 36.30
N LYS A 14 -32.63 44.19 35.45
CA LYS A 14 -31.79 43.34 34.58
C LYS A 14 -30.65 42.76 35.38
N TRP A 15 -30.43 41.50 35.25
CA TRP A 15 -29.29 40.80 35.83
C TRP A 15 -28.71 39.85 34.77
N THR A 16 -27.44 39.52 34.87
CA THR A 16 -26.72 38.66 33.92
C THR A 16 -26.10 37.49 34.67
N VAL A 17 -26.26 36.30 34.13
CA VAL A 17 -25.51 35.11 34.55
C VAL A 17 -24.40 34.93 33.56
N ALA A 18 -23.17 34.99 34.03
CA ALA A 18 -22.00 34.71 33.20
C ALA A 18 -21.86 33.20 32.98
N ALA A 19 -21.48 32.80 31.76
CA ALA A 19 -21.17 31.43 31.45
C ALA A 19 -19.87 30.99 32.15
N HIS A 20 -19.81 29.71 32.54
CA HIS A 20 -18.60 29.11 33.07
C HIS A 20 -17.55 28.95 31.95
N LYS A 21 -16.26 29.01 32.31
CA LYS A 21 -15.16 28.73 31.40
C LYS A 21 -14.97 27.24 31.28
N ALA A 22 -14.84 26.76 30.03
CA ALA A 22 -14.50 25.38 29.70
C ALA A 22 -13.00 25.26 29.39
N THR A 23 -12.39 24.23 29.92
CA THR A 23 -10.98 23.85 29.63
C THR A 23 -10.92 22.47 29.06
N ILE A 24 -9.93 22.25 28.19
CA ILE A 24 -9.67 20.92 27.58
C ILE A 24 -8.71 20.11 28.42
N SER A 25 -8.85 18.79 28.33
CA SER A 25 -7.90 17.80 28.82
C SER A 25 -7.79 16.72 27.75
N VAL A 26 -6.57 16.43 27.31
CA VAL A 26 -6.30 15.45 26.27
C VAL A 26 -5.42 14.34 26.88
N GLY A 27 -5.72 13.09 26.58
CA GLY A 27 -4.87 11.93 26.91
C GLY A 27 -3.97 11.56 25.74
N ASP A 28 -3.18 10.50 25.92
CA ASP A 28 -2.39 9.92 24.82
C ASP A 28 -3.31 9.51 23.67
N ILE A 29 -2.90 9.81 22.44
CA ILE A 29 -3.63 9.45 21.23
C ILE A 29 -2.67 8.66 20.34
N ILE A 30 -2.77 7.34 20.41
CA ILE A 30 -1.85 6.43 19.75
C ILE A 30 -2.66 5.39 18.98
N LYS A 31 -2.30 5.15 17.72
CA LYS A 31 -2.83 4.05 16.92
C LYS A 31 -1.73 3.36 16.13
N ALA A 32 -2.02 2.16 15.60
CA ALA A 32 -1.24 1.58 14.52
C ALA A 32 -1.63 2.22 13.18
N TYR A 33 -0.73 2.24 12.22
CA TYR A 33 -0.99 2.71 10.86
C TYR A 33 -2.18 1.99 10.24
N ASP A 34 -3.12 2.74 9.70
CA ASP A 34 -4.33 2.26 9.03
C ASP A 34 -4.64 3.00 7.72
N GLY A 35 -3.70 3.83 7.25
CA GLY A 35 -3.83 4.62 6.03
C GLY A 35 -4.65 5.91 6.19
N THR A 36 -5.15 6.22 7.39
CA THR A 36 -6.00 7.40 7.64
C THR A 36 -5.35 8.38 8.61
N THR A 37 -5.83 9.62 8.59
CA THR A 37 -5.51 10.64 9.61
C THR A 37 -6.50 10.64 10.77
N ASP A 38 -7.55 9.81 10.72
CA ASP A 38 -8.57 9.77 11.74
C ASP A 38 -7.99 9.39 13.11
N LEU A 39 -8.50 10.01 14.16
CA LEU A 39 -8.13 9.63 15.52
C LEU A 39 -8.75 8.26 15.87
N PRO A 40 -8.10 7.46 16.72
CA PRO A 40 -8.66 6.20 17.15
C PRO A 40 -9.94 6.43 18.00
N ALA A 41 -10.89 5.49 17.96
CA ALA A 41 -12.17 5.60 18.66
C ALA A 41 -12.04 5.81 20.17
N ASN A 42 -10.90 5.43 20.76
CA ASN A 42 -10.59 5.62 22.18
C ASN A 42 -9.81 6.91 22.46
N ALA A 43 -9.67 7.82 21.47
CA ALA A 43 -8.99 9.09 21.68
C ALA A 43 -9.68 9.87 22.81
N SER A 44 -8.90 10.27 23.80
CA SER A 44 -9.42 10.97 24.98
C SER A 44 -9.26 12.47 24.84
N ILE A 45 -10.31 13.14 24.33
CA ILE A 45 -10.42 14.60 24.30
C ILE A 45 -11.63 14.95 25.17
N LYS A 46 -11.41 15.59 26.32
CA LYS A 46 -12.44 15.86 27.32
C LYS A 46 -12.44 17.33 27.68
N LEU A 47 -13.61 17.81 28.04
CA LEU A 47 -13.81 19.15 28.60
C LEU A 47 -14.24 19.06 30.06
N LYS A 48 -13.87 20.08 30.81
CA LYS A 48 -14.30 20.29 32.15
C LYS A 48 -14.52 21.79 32.41
N SER A 49 -15.40 22.11 33.36
CA SER A 49 -15.52 23.50 33.86
C SER A 49 -14.21 23.93 34.52
N ALA A 50 -13.74 25.12 34.22
CA ALA A 50 -12.63 25.73 34.96
C ALA A 50 -12.97 26.06 36.42
N ASP A 51 -14.25 26.17 36.75
CA ASP A 51 -14.74 26.49 38.11
C ASP A 51 -15.11 25.23 38.87
N SER A 52 -14.37 24.95 39.93
CA SER A 52 -14.60 23.79 40.82
C SER A 52 -15.64 24.02 41.94
N ARG A 53 -16.10 25.27 42.14
CA ARG A 53 -16.95 25.62 43.31
C ARG A 53 -18.31 24.95 43.31
N TYR A 54 -18.81 24.48 42.19
CA TYR A 54 -20.14 23.92 42.02
C TYR A 54 -20.19 22.40 41.84
N ALA A 55 -19.06 21.72 41.92
CA ALA A 55 -19.03 20.27 41.82
C ALA A 55 -19.33 19.60 43.17
N PRO A 56 -20.25 18.67 43.24
CA PRO A 56 -20.60 17.96 44.50
C PRO A 56 -19.39 17.26 45.16
N SER A 57 -18.39 16.90 44.37
CA SER A 57 -17.14 16.23 44.79
C SER A 57 -15.97 17.19 45.05
N GLY A 58 -16.18 18.52 44.93
CA GLY A 58 -15.12 19.53 45.12
C GLY A 58 -14.10 19.63 43.96
N GLY A 59 -14.36 19.00 42.84
CA GLY A 59 -13.54 19.07 41.62
C GLY A 59 -14.24 19.76 40.46
N PRO A 60 -13.56 20.03 39.32
CA PRO A 60 -14.19 20.60 38.14
C PRO A 60 -15.27 19.66 37.58
N LEU A 61 -16.45 20.21 37.24
CA LEU A 61 -17.49 19.41 36.58
C LEU A 61 -17.06 18.97 35.20
N PRO A 62 -17.10 17.64 34.91
CA PRO A 62 -16.88 17.16 33.55
C PRO A 62 -18.05 17.56 32.66
N LEU A 63 -17.75 17.99 31.43
CA LEU A 63 -18.73 18.18 30.37
C LEU A 63 -18.90 16.87 29.61
N VAL A 64 -20.14 16.60 29.16
CA VAL A 64 -20.48 15.35 28.47
C VAL A 64 -20.41 15.55 26.96
N ALA A 65 -19.60 14.75 26.30
CA ALA A 65 -19.52 14.77 24.84
C ALA A 65 -20.84 14.31 24.20
N GLY A 66 -21.30 15.04 23.20
CA GLY A 66 -22.60 14.81 22.54
C GLY A 66 -23.76 15.58 23.19
N GLU A 67 -23.64 15.96 24.47
CA GLU A 67 -24.61 16.77 25.19
C GLU A 67 -24.14 18.22 25.32
N ASP A 68 -23.04 18.44 26.03
CA ASP A 68 -22.50 19.76 26.34
C ASP A 68 -21.56 20.30 25.25
N TYR A 69 -20.95 19.40 24.46
CA TYR A 69 -20.04 19.77 23.39
C TYR A 69 -19.93 18.69 22.31
N GLN A 70 -19.44 19.09 21.13
CA GLN A 70 -19.10 18.21 20.01
C GLN A 70 -17.65 18.41 19.63
N ILE A 71 -16.99 17.32 19.25
CA ILE A 71 -15.65 17.33 18.64
C ILE A 71 -15.83 17.12 17.15
N LEU A 72 -15.29 18.03 16.35
CA LEU A 72 -15.41 18.04 14.89
C LEU A 72 -14.03 18.06 14.27
N ASN A 73 -13.91 17.48 13.06
CA ASN A 73 -12.69 17.52 12.23
C ASN A 73 -11.41 17.05 12.95
N ALA A 74 -11.56 16.07 13.83
CA ALA A 74 -10.42 15.55 14.59
C ALA A 74 -9.52 14.67 13.74
N SER A 75 -8.23 15.03 13.62
CA SER A 75 -7.29 14.30 12.78
C SER A 75 -5.84 14.51 13.23
N TYR A 76 -5.00 13.54 12.86
CA TYR A 76 -3.56 13.76 12.84
C TYR A 76 -3.16 14.64 11.64
N ASP A 77 -1.99 15.24 11.71
CA ASP A 77 -1.38 16.05 10.65
C ASP A 77 -0.96 15.23 9.41
N SER A 78 -0.67 13.94 9.57
CA SER A 78 -0.36 13.03 8.48
C SER A 78 -0.75 11.58 8.83
N ALA A 79 -1.06 10.78 7.79
CA ALA A 79 -1.44 9.38 7.97
C ALA A 79 -0.25 8.44 8.18
N ASN A 80 0.99 8.83 7.78
CA ASN A 80 2.14 7.94 7.85
C ASN A 80 2.59 7.68 9.30
N ALA A 81 3.07 6.47 9.55
CA ALA A 81 3.77 6.16 10.79
C ALA A 81 5.07 6.99 10.90
N SER A 82 5.47 7.31 12.13
CA SER A 82 6.70 8.05 12.41
C SER A 82 7.21 7.72 13.79
N GLU A 83 8.53 7.75 13.98
CA GLU A 83 9.13 7.76 15.32
C GLU A 83 8.90 9.09 16.03
N ASP A 84 8.78 10.18 15.28
CA ASP A 84 8.48 11.50 15.82
C ASP A 84 7.02 11.61 16.22
N GLU A 85 6.75 12.46 17.18
CA GLU A 85 5.40 12.80 17.60
C GLU A 85 4.64 13.53 16.48
N LYS A 86 3.32 13.32 16.46
CA LYS A 86 2.39 13.95 15.52
C LYS A 86 1.74 15.17 16.15
N ALA A 87 1.29 16.09 15.29
CA ALA A 87 0.30 17.07 15.71
C ALA A 87 -1.12 16.51 15.53
N VAL A 88 -2.00 16.91 16.44
CA VAL A 88 -3.44 16.59 16.40
C VAL A 88 -4.23 17.88 16.30
N SER A 89 -5.14 17.96 15.36
CA SER A 89 -6.04 19.08 15.16
C SER A 89 -7.49 18.65 15.38
N PHE A 90 -8.31 19.52 15.97
CA PHE A 90 -9.75 19.31 16.13
C PHE A 90 -10.44 20.63 16.43
N THR A 91 -11.76 20.68 16.15
CA THR A 91 -12.62 21.80 16.52
C THR A 91 -13.54 21.35 17.65
N ILE A 92 -13.66 22.11 18.69
CA ILE A 92 -14.69 21.92 19.72
C ILE A 92 -15.76 22.94 19.56
N LYS A 93 -17.03 22.48 19.54
CA LYS A 93 -18.23 23.31 19.57
C LYS A 93 -19.00 23.01 20.86
N LEU A 94 -19.10 24.01 21.75
CA LEU A 94 -19.95 23.95 22.94
C LEU A 94 -21.42 24.04 22.52
N THR A 95 -22.24 23.14 22.98
CA THR A 95 -23.68 23.06 22.73
C THR A 95 -24.48 23.57 23.92
N ASP A 96 -23.93 23.49 25.13
CA ASP A 96 -24.50 24.07 26.30
C ASP A 96 -24.11 25.56 26.42
N ARG A 97 -25.11 26.45 26.40
CA ARG A 97 -24.97 27.91 26.54
C ARG A 97 -24.39 28.36 27.88
N ASN A 98 -24.33 27.48 28.88
CA ASN A 98 -23.80 27.78 30.20
C ASN A 98 -22.28 27.78 30.23
N TYR A 99 -21.64 27.42 29.11
CA TYR A 99 -20.18 27.36 28.98
C TYR A 99 -19.65 28.18 27.80
N THR A 100 -18.47 28.75 28.01
CA THR A 100 -17.66 29.41 26.96
C THR A 100 -16.19 29.08 27.16
N PHE A 101 -15.37 29.20 26.08
CA PHE A 101 -13.91 29.24 26.24
C PHE A 101 -13.47 30.54 26.93
N GLU A 102 -12.16 30.59 27.28
CA GLU A 102 -11.58 31.74 27.98
C GLU A 102 -11.80 33.08 27.22
N ASP A 103 -11.71 33.01 25.89
CA ASP A 103 -11.94 34.14 24.98
C ASP A 103 -13.43 34.49 24.79
N GLY A 104 -14.34 33.79 25.45
CA GLY A 104 -15.79 34.00 25.37
C GLY A 104 -16.47 33.34 24.17
N THR A 105 -15.71 32.62 23.31
CA THR A 105 -16.29 31.90 22.19
C THR A 105 -16.96 30.59 22.63
N THR A 106 -17.84 30.06 21.77
CA THR A 106 -18.49 28.75 21.95
C THR A 106 -17.99 27.72 20.94
N GLN A 107 -17.11 28.12 20.02
CA GLN A 107 -16.42 27.22 19.08
C GLN A 107 -14.95 27.63 18.99
N LYS A 108 -14.07 26.65 19.01
CA LYS A 108 -12.63 26.89 18.97
C LYS A 108 -11.88 25.74 18.30
N ASP A 109 -10.91 26.13 17.47
CA ASP A 109 -9.98 25.20 16.84
C ASP A 109 -8.75 25.01 17.71
N PHE A 110 -8.28 23.78 17.78
CA PHE A 110 -7.10 23.38 18.52
C PHE A 110 -6.13 22.67 17.57
N VAL A 111 -4.86 23.01 17.67
CA VAL A 111 -3.74 22.28 17.09
C VAL A 111 -2.76 22.03 18.24
N LEU A 112 -2.56 20.79 18.59
CA LEU A 112 -1.76 20.38 19.73
C LEU A 112 -0.61 19.47 19.29
N ASN A 113 0.55 19.71 19.83
CA ASN A 113 1.66 18.76 19.85
C ASN A 113 1.68 18.06 21.20
N GLY A 114 2.08 16.81 21.24
CA GLY A 114 2.10 16.03 22.48
C GLY A 114 2.91 16.71 23.60
N ALA A 115 4.07 17.28 23.25
CA ALA A 115 4.92 17.98 24.21
C ALA A 115 4.22 19.16 24.91
N ASP A 116 3.33 19.89 24.21
CA ASP A 116 2.63 21.06 24.75
C ASP A 116 1.65 20.68 25.87
N VAL A 117 1.17 19.44 25.84
CA VAL A 117 0.18 18.91 26.80
C VAL A 117 0.71 17.75 27.64
N SER A 118 2.02 17.44 27.54
CA SER A 118 2.68 16.31 28.20
C SER A 118 2.00 14.97 27.91
N GLN A 119 1.62 14.75 26.66
CA GLN A 119 0.97 13.54 26.15
C GLN A 119 1.70 13.06 24.90
N THR A 120 1.44 11.81 24.49
CA THR A 120 1.99 11.22 23.28
C THR A 120 0.95 11.13 22.18
N PHE A 121 1.22 11.76 21.04
CA PHE A 121 0.41 11.63 19.83
C PHE A 121 1.23 10.92 18.77
N LYS A 122 0.85 9.68 18.41
CA LYS A 122 1.69 8.84 17.56
C LYS A 122 0.88 7.90 16.67
N ILE A 123 1.38 7.68 15.45
CA ILE A 123 0.99 6.57 14.59
C ILE A 123 2.17 5.61 14.51
N ASN A 124 2.02 4.45 15.13
CA ASN A 124 3.02 3.40 15.11
C ASN A 124 2.96 2.61 13.80
N GLN A 125 4.09 2.02 13.41
CA GLN A 125 4.11 1.07 12.30
C GLN A 125 3.16 -0.09 12.55
N ALA A 126 2.41 -0.48 11.51
CA ALA A 126 1.56 -1.66 11.56
C ALA A 126 2.35 -2.93 11.24
N THR A 127 1.83 -4.08 11.65
CA THR A 127 2.38 -5.38 11.30
C THR A 127 1.77 -5.87 9.98
N VAL A 128 2.60 -6.47 9.12
CA VAL A 128 2.17 -7.13 7.90
C VAL A 128 2.72 -8.56 7.87
N THR A 129 1.94 -9.49 7.35
CA THR A 129 2.37 -10.87 7.13
C THR A 129 2.49 -11.10 5.63
N PRO A 130 3.70 -11.23 5.08
CA PRO A 130 3.90 -11.52 3.67
C PRO A 130 3.53 -12.97 3.34
N ASN A 131 3.07 -13.19 2.10
CA ASN A 131 2.88 -14.54 1.58
C ASN A 131 4.20 -15.07 1.01
N GLU A 132 4.34 -16.40 0.97
CA GLU A 132 5.39 -17.03 0.19
C GLU A 132 5.16 -16.80 -1.31
N ILE A 133 6.25 -16.53 -2.01
CA ILE A 133 6.25 -16.23 -3.45
C ILE A 133 7.03 -17.33 -4.17
N THR A 134 6.57 -17.74 -5.34
CA THR A 134 7.29 -18.69 -6.17
C THR A 134 7.77 -18.00 -7.44
N GLN A 135 9.09 -17.99 -7.66
CA GLN A 135 9.72 -17.61 -8.91
C GLN A 135 10.02 -18.89 -9.70
N TYR A 136 9.41 -19.01 -10.87
CA TYR A 136 9.70 -20.12 -11.77
C TYR A 136 10.90 -19.78 -12.66
N VAL A 137 11.81 -20.75 -12.75
CA VAL A 137 12.98 -20.74 -13.65
C VAL A 137 12.99 -22.03 -14.48
N PHE A 138 13.81 -22.10 -15.52
CA PHE A 138 13.82 -23.29 -16.38
C PHE A 138 15.17 -24.00 -16.29
N ASN A 139 15.13 -25.35 -16.26
CA ASN A 139 16.32 -26.17 -16.09
C ASN A 139 17.20 -26.26 -17.35
N ASP A 140 16.68 -25.89 -18.51
CA ASP A 140 17.35 -25.93 -19.81
C ASP A 140 17.78 -24.55 -20.35
N LEU A 141 17.56 -23.49 -19.58
CA LEU A 141 17.79 -22.12 -20.00
C LEU A 141 18.59 -21.34 -18.96
N ALA A 142 19.78 -20.90 -19.38
CA ALA A 142 20.51 -19.88 -18.62
C ALA A 142 19.86 -18.50 -18.85
N LYS A 143 19.42 -17.86 -17.79
CA LYS A 143 18.74 -16.55 -17.86
C LYS A 143 18.93 -15.75 -16.59
N THR A 144 19.13 -14.46 -16.74
CA THR A 144 19.00 -13.51 -15.62
C THR A 144 17.54 -13.05 -15.52
N TYR A 145 16.93 -13.34 -14.38
CA TYR A 145 15.57 -12.91 -14.07
C TYR A 145 15.62 -11.58 -13.32
N GLU A 146 14.77 -10.65 -13.72
CA GLU A 146 14.53 -9.40 -13.02
C GLU A 146 13.16 -9.46 -12.36
N ILE A 147 13.13 -9.29 -11.04
CA ILE A 147 11.92 -9.43 -10.23
C ILE A 147 11.65 -8.09 -9.56
N ASP A 148 10.57 -7.43 -9.94
CA ASP A 148 10.14 -6.21 -9.28
C ASP A 148 9.50 -6.54 -7.91
N LEU A 149 10.25 -6.36 -6.83
CA LEU A 149 9.83 -6.65 -5.48
C LEU A 149 8.58 -5.85 -5.07
N ARG A 150 8.35 -4.68 -5.66
CA ARG A 150 7.18 -3.84 -5.34
C ARG A 150 5.88 -4.52 -5.73
N THR A 151 5.92 -5.36 -6.78
CA THR A 151 4.75 -6.14 -7.23
C THR A 151 4.45 -7.34 -6.34
N LEU A 152 5.42 -7.74 -5.52
CA LEU A 152 5.38 -8.92 -4.66
C LEU A 152 5.04 -8.59 -3.20
N LEU A 153 4.96 -7.30 -2.86
CA LEU A 153 4.59 -6.88 -1.51
C LEU A 153 3.17 -7.33 -1.18
N PRO A 154 2.87 -7.57 0.12
CA PRO A 154 1.52 -7.90 0.55
C PRO A 154 0.50 -6.88 0.07
N LYS A 155 -0.66 -7.34 -0.38
CA LYS A 155 -1.77 -6.45 -0.73
C LYS A 155 -2.31 -5.80 0.54
N LEU A 156 -2.26 -4.47 0.56
CA LEU A 156 -2.74 -3.69 1.68
C LEU A 156 -4.21 -3.29 1.47
N PRO A 157 -4.95 -3.01 2.55
CA PRO A 157 -6.28 -2.42 2.44
C PRO A 157 -6.27 -1.13 1.63
N VAL A 158 -7.40 -0.77 1.03
CA VAL A 158 -7.55 0.48 0.27
C VAL A 158 -7.19 1.68 1.16
N GLY A 159 -6.38 2.59 0.63
CA GLY A 159 -5.90 3.76 1.36
C GLY A 159 -4.62 3.52 2.18
N CYS A 160 -4.22 2.26 2.37
CA CYS A 160 -2.96 1.92 3.04
C CYS A 160 -1.83 1.77 2.03
N GLU A 161 -0.68 2.33 2.34
CA GLU A 161 0.53 2.27 1.52
C GLU A 161 1.73 1.90 2.37
N ASN A 162 2.71 1.21 1.76
CA ASN A 162 3.97 0.89 2.45
C ASN A 162 4.76 2.17 2.82
N GLY A 163 4.54 3.27 2.11
CA GLY A 163 5.39 4.45 2.18
C GLY A 163 6.73 4.23 1.48
N LYS A 164 7.79 4.87 1.98
CA LYS A 164 9.13 4.64 1.43
C LYS A 164 9.61 3.24 1.79
N ILE A 165 10.08 2.50 0.77
CA ILE A 165 10.63 1.16 0.93
C ILE A 165 12.15 1.22 0.77
N HIS A 166 12.85 0.60 1.70
CA HIS A 166 14.28 0.39 1.63
C HIS A 166 14.54 -1.11 1.70
N ASN A 167 15.37 -1.61 0.80
CA ASN A 167 15.89 -2.97 0.90
C ASN A 167 17.31 -2.93 1.49
N ARG A 168 17.71 -3.99 2.18
CA ARG A 168 19.03 -4.13 2.80
C ARG A 168 19.83 -5.30 2.24
N GLY A 169 19.52 -5.72 1.02
CA GLY A 169 20.17 -6.86 0.37
C GLY A 169 19.22 -8.05 0.21
N CYS A 170 19.80 -9.19 -0.04
CA CYS A 170 19.10 -10.44 -0.24
C CYS A 170 19.97 -11.59 0.28
N ASP A 171 19.47 -12.36 1.21
CA ASP A 171 20.05 -13.63 1.59
C ASP A 171 19.50 -14.73 0.70
N TYR A 172 20.34 -15.70 0.34
CA TYR A 172 19.90 -16.78 -0.53
C TYR A 172 20.56 -18.11 -0.16
N HIS A 173 19.82 -19.18 -0.41
CA HIS A 173 20.29 -20.56 -0.26
C HIS A 173 19.83 -21.37 -1.47
N PHE A 174 20.75 -22.01 -2.18
CA PHE A 174 20.47 -22.93 -3.27
C PHE A 174 20.92 -24.34 -2.92
N THR A 175 20.17 -25.33 -3.38
CA THR A 175 20.49 -26.77 -3.17
C THR A 175 21.80 -27.17 -3.85
N ASP A 176 22.14 -26.47 -4.94
CA ASP A 176 23.41 -26.59 -5.64
C ASP A 176 23.87 -25.19 -6.09
N SER A 177 25.05 -24.77 -5.65
CA SER A 177 25.60 -23.46 -5.98
C SER A 177 25.91 -23.28 -7.48
N THR A 178 26.01 -24.38 -8.23
CA THR A 178 26.26 -24.33 -9.69
C THR A 178 25.05 -23.84 -10.48
N TYR A 179 23.88 -23.74 -9.88
CA TYR A 179 22.69 -23.16 -10.51
C TYR A 179 22.75 -21.63 -10.65
N LEU A 180 23.67 -21.00 -9.91
CA LEU A 180 23.91 -19.57 -10.02
C LEU A 180 25.10 -19.30 -10.97
N ASP A 181 24.97 -18.24 -11.77
CA ASP A 181 26.07 -17.73 -12.56
C ASP A 181 27.09 -17.07 -11.61
N SER A 182 28.26 -17.69 -11.48
CA SER A 182 29.33 -17.20 -10.59
C SER A 182 29.93 -15.86 -11.02
N SER A 183 29.73 -15.43 -12.27
CA SER A 183 30.18 -14.14 -12.80
C SER A 183 29.19 -12.99 -12.50
N ASN A 184 27.96 -13.33 -12.14
CA ASN A 184 26.92 -12.39 -11.77
C ASN A 184 26.46 -12.62 -10.33
N HIS A 185 26.05 -11.56 -9.66
CA HIS A 185 25.64 -11.63 -8.26
C HIS A 185 24.13 -11.41 -8.14
N ILE A 186 23.51 -12.11 -7.18
CA ILE A 186 22.17 -11.77 -6.74
C ILE A 186 22.25 -10.42 -6.01
N PHE A 187 21.49 -9.45 -6.45
CA PHE A 187 21.41 -8.14 -5.78
C PHE A 187 20.03 -7.52 -5.95
N VAL A 188 19.72 -6.56 -5.08
CA VAL A 188 18.51 -5.76 -5.17
C VAL A 188 18.91 -4.32 -5.45
N SER A 189 18.40 -3.75 -6.53
CA SER A 189 18.67 -2.36 -6.90
C SER A 189 17.96 -1.36 -5.96
N ASN A 190 18.34 -0.09 -6.02
CA ASN A 190 17.68 0.98 -5.26
C ASN A 190 16.22 1.18 -5.69
N GLU A 191 15.86 0.77 -6.88
CA GLU A 191 14.49 0.80 -7.42
C GLU A 191 13.65 -0.40 -6.99
N GLY A 192 14.25 -1.35 -6.23
CA GLY A 192 13.57 -2.55 -5.75
C GLY A 192 13.48 -3.68 -6.79
N ILE A 193 14.40 -3.71 -7.75
CA ILE A 193 14.50 -4.82 -8.71
C ILE A 193 15.53 -5.85 -8.17
N LEU A 194 15.07 -7.08 -7.95
CA LEU A 194 15.92 -8.21 -7.60
C LEU A 194 16.41 -8.87 -8.88
N THR A 195 17.74 -8.93 -9.02
CA THR A 195 18.43 -9.63 -10.14
C THR A 195 18.81 -11.03 -9.69
N LEU A 196 18.35 -12.03 -10.43
CA LEU A 196 18.57 -13.46 -10.17
C LEU A 196 19.18 -14.13 -11.39
N PRO A 197 20.52 -14.29 -11.48
CA PRO A 197 21.21 -14.92 -12.58
C PRO A 197 21.24 -16.45 -12.41
N ILE A 198 20.46 -17.16 -13.19
CA ILE A 198 20.37 -18.63 -13.19
C ILE A 198 21.11 -19.19 -14.40
N VAL A 199 21.99 -20.16 -14.20
CA VAL A 199 22.48 -21.05 -15.26
C VAL A 199 21.50 -22.21 -15.44
N ALA A 200 21.63 -22.94 -16.57
CA ALA A 200 20.82 -24.13 -16.81
C ALA A 200 21.04 -25.19 -15.70
N ALA A 201 19.96 -25.59 -15.05
CA ALA A 201 19.94 -26.53 -13.91
C ALA A 201 19.54 -27.95 -14.42
N HIS A 202 20.30 -28.51 -15.34
CA HIS A 202 19.95 -29.74 -16.04
C HIS A 202 19.73 -30.97 -15.15
N SER A 203 20.27 -30.96 -13.92
CA SER A 203 20.10 -32.04 -12.95
C SER A 203 18.80 -31.95 -12.15
N ALA A 204 18.12 -30.80 -12.20
CA ALA A 204 16.86 -30.57 -11.46
C ALA A 204 15.64 -30.94 -12.34
N ASN A 205 14.60 -31.50 -11.72
CA ASN A 205 13.35 -31.84 -12.38
C ASN A 205 12.32 -30.72 -12.29
N VAL A 206 11.31 -30.76 -13.14
CA VAL A 206 10.16 -29.87 -13.05
C VAL A 206 9.49 -30.01 -11.68
N ASN A 207 9.18 -28.88 -11.06
CA ASN A 207 8.67 -28.67 -9.70
C ASN A 207 9.71 -28.86 -8.57
N ASP A 208 10.95 -29.17 -8.86
CA ASP A 208 11.99 -29.14 -7.82
C ASP A 208 12.20 -27.69 -7.36
N GLN A 209 12.20 -27.48 -6.05
CA GLN A 209 12.65 -26.22 -5.45
C GLN A 209 14.18 -26.26 -5.38
N ILE A 210 14.81 -25.41 -6.18
CA ILE A 210 16.29 -25.35 -6.27
C ILE A 210 16.90 -24.29 -5.37
N GLY A 211 16.09 -23.36 -4.85
CA GLY A 211 16.61 -22.31 -3.97
C GLY A 211 15.52 -21.55 -3.25
N THR A 212 15.98 -20.75 -2.30
CA THR A 212 15.17 -19.79 -1.54
C THR A 212 15.93 -18.48 -1.43
N LEU A 213 15.23 -17.37 -1.66
CA LEU A 213 15.75 -16.04 -1.41
C LEU A 213 14.94 -15.41 -0.28
N THR A 214 15.61 -14.70 0.61
CA THR A 214 14.99 -13.94 1.71
C THR A 214 15.41 -12.49 1.58
N VAL A 215 14.44 -11.63 1.33
CA VAL A 215 14.65 -10.20 1.12
C VAL A 215 14.06 -9.41 2.29
N PRO A 216 14.88 -8.82 3.17
CA PRO A 216 14.40 -7.97 4.23
C PRO A 216 13.86 -6.65 3.67
N ILE A 217 12.61 -6.35 3.96
CA ILE A 217 11.91 -5.13 3.57
C ILE A 217 11.77 -4.22 4.78
N VAL A 218 12.24 -2.99 4.65
CA VAL A 218 12.03 -1.91 5.61
C VAL A 218 11.12 -0.87 4.97
N SER A 219 10.05 -0.54 5.64
CA SER A 219 9.05 0.40 5.13
C SER A 219 8.72 1.48 6.16
N THR A 220 8.21 2.63 5.71
CA THR A 220 7.81 3.73 6.60
C THR A 220 6.65 3.32 7.50
N ASN A 221 5.66 2.64 6.96
CA ASN A 221 4.35 2.44 7.60
C ASN A 221 4.18 1.08 8.25
N TYR A 222 5.04 0.13 7.92
CA TYR A 222 5.00 -1.23 8.46
C TYR A 222 6.29 -1.59 9.17
N GLN A 223 6.16 -2.39 10.21
CA GLN A 223 7.33 -3.01 10.85
C GLN A 223 8.13 -3.80 9.82
N PRO A 224 9.46 -3.87 9.95
CA PRO A 224 10.28 -4.65 9.05
C PRO A 224 9.76 -6.08 8.89
N PHE A 225 9.72 -6.58 7.66
CA PHE A 225 9.31 -7.93 7.33
C PHE A 225 10.21 -8.53 6.25
N GLU A 226 10.13 -9.84 6.06
CA GLU A 226 10.90 -10.56 5.07
C GLU A 226 10.01 -11.11 3.97
N LEU A 227 10.42 -10.92 2.72
CA LEU A 227 9.85 -11.63 1.57
C LEU A 227 10.62 -12.91 1.35
N THR A 228 9.93 -14.04 1.37
CA THR A 228 10.50 -15.35 1.02
C THR A 228 10.09 -15.70 -0.40
N ILE A 229 11.08 -15.90 -1.27
CA ILE A 229 10.88 -16.25 -2.67
C ILE A 229 11.49 -17.65 -2.90
N LYS A 230 10.63 -18.62 -3.19
CA LYS A 230 11.05 -19.97 -3.58
C LYS A 230 11.40 -19.98 -5.07
N VAL A 231 12.55 -20.48 -5.41
CA VAL A 231 12.98 -20.68 -6.81
C VAL A 231 12.70 -22.13 -7.18
N VAL A 232 11.81 -22.31 -8.16
CA VAL A 232 11.28 -23.63 -8.54
C VAL A 232 11.44 -23.84 -10.03
N ILE A 233 11.80 -25.04 -10.43
CA ILE A 233 11.85 -25.42 -11.85
C ILE A 233 10.43 -25.44 -12.43
N GLY A 234 10.17 -24.54 -13.37
CA GLY A 234 8.91 -24.42 -14.08
C GLY A 234 8.77 -25.41 -15.24
N GLN A 235 7.54 -25.80 -15.50
CA GLN A 235 7.19 -26.56 -16.71
C GLN A 235 6.88 -25.59 -17.84
N ARG A 236 7.52 -25.77 -19.01
CA ARG A 236 7.12 -25.08 -20.24
C ARG A 236 5.78 -25.61 -20.71
N ILE A 237 4.86 -24.73 -20.96
CA ILE A 237 3.52 -25.06 -21.46
C ILE A 237 3.46 -24.53 -22.89
N PRO A 238 3.15 -25.38 -23.90
CA PRO A 238 2.91 -24.91 -25.25
C PRO A 238 1.78 -23.88 -25.27
N LEU A 239 1.98 -22.80 -26.02
CA LEU A 239 0.91 -21.82 -26.21
C LEU A 239 -0.24 -22.42 -27.02
N ASP A 240 -1.46 -22.01 -26.69
CA ASP A 240 -2.61 -22.34 -27.53
C ASP A 240 -2.59 -21.45 -28.77
N GLN A 241 -2.47 -22.11 -29.92
CA GLN A 241 -2.44 -21.49 -31.25
C GLN A 241 -3.70 -21.79 -32.08
N SER A 242 -4.71 -22.41 -31.48
CA SER A 242 -5.92 -22.83 -32.18
C SER A 242 -6.67 -21.68 -32.86
N GLY A 243 -6.55 -20.46 -32.31
CA GLY A 243 -7.12 -19.24 -32.86
C GLY A 243 -6.20 -18.47 -33.81
N VAL A 244 -4.99 -19.00 -34.13
CA VAL A 244 -4.01 -18.31 -34.97
C VAL A 244 -4.06 -18.84 -36.40
N SER A 245 -4.18 -17.93 -37.35
CA SER A 245 -4.01 -18.25 -38.77
C SER A 245 -2.85 -17.43 -39.32
N VAL A 246 -1.92 -18.10 -39.98
CA VAL A 246 -0.71 -17.48 -40.59
C VAL A 246 -0.78 -17.63 -42.10
N SER A 247 -0.60 -16.55 -42.80
CA SER A 247 -0.47 -16.51 -44.27
C SER A 247 0.89 -15.93 -44.66
N ALA A 248 1.33 -16.24 -45.85
CA ALA A 248 2.60 -15.77 -46.40
C ALA A 248 2.42 -15.11 -47.77
N THR A 249 3.29 -14.19 -48.09
CA THR A 249 3.34 -13.61 -49.45
C THR A 249 4.12 -14.56 -50.36
N ASP A 250 3.70 -14.64 -51.62
CA ASP A 250 4.42 -15.40 -52.64
C ASP A 250 5.82 -14.81 -52.91
N ILE A 251 6.74 -15.69 -53.30
CA ILE A 251 8.10 -15.34 -53.73
C ILE A 251 8.34 -15.79 -55.15
N THR A 252 9.31 -15.19 -55.82
CA THR A 252 9.67 -15.54 -57.19
C THR A 252 10.86 -16.53 -57.19
N TYR A 253 10.91 -17.41 -58.19
CA TYR A 253 12.02 -18.34 -58.35
C TYR A 253 13.36 -17.58 -58.30
N GLY A 254 14.23 -18.07 -57.44
CA GLY A 254 15.54 -17.46 -57.19
C GLY A 254 15.59 -16.67 -55.86
N GLN A 255 14.45 -16.31 -55.26
CA GLN A 255 14.37 -15.72 -53.95
C GLN A 255 14.43 -16.79 -52.85
N THR A 256 14.76 -16.34 -51.63
CA THR A 256 14.73 -17.18 -50.42
C THR A 256 13.42 -16.96 -49.65
N LEU A 257 13.10 -17.90 -48.78
CA LEU A 257 11.88 -17.82 -47.94
C LEU A 257 11.89 -16.59 -47.01
N ALA A 258 13.07 -16.08 -46.65
CA ALA A 258 13.18 -14.83 -45.85
C ALA A 258 12.59 -13.59 -46.56
N GLU A 259 12.41 -13.61 -47.88
CA GLU A 259 11.82 -12.53 -48.67
C GLU A 259 10.27 -12.61 -48.68
N SER A 260 9.67 -13.71 -48.18
CA SER A 260 8.24 -13.85 -47.96
C SER A 260 7.87 -13.29 -46.61
N THR A 261 6.86 -12.41 -46.58
CA THR A 261 6.35 -11.83 -45.36
C THR A 261 5.24 -12.70 -44.75
N LEU A 262 5.39 -13.05 -43.47
CA LEU A 262 4.37 -13.70 -42.70
C LEU A 262 3.36 -12.68 -42.15
N THR A 263 2.10 -12.98 -42.30
CA THR A 263 1.00 -12.20 -41.66
C THR A 263 0.17 -13.14 -40.81
N ALA A 264 0.12 -12.87 -39.52
CA ALA A 264 -0.68 -13.65 -38.58
C ALA A 264 -1.97 -12.91 -38.23
N THR A 265 -3.06 -13.65 -38.11
CA THR A 265 -4.34 -13.19 -37.54
C THR A 265 -4.68 -14.08 -36.34
N GLY A 266 -5.35 -13.51 -35.32
CA GLY A 266 -5.57 -14.18 -34.04
C GLY A 266 -4.42 -13.91 -33.05
N SER A 267 -4.43 -14.63 -31.95
CA SER A 267 -3.49 -14.43 -30.84
C SER A 267 -3.01 -15.75 -30.26
N MET A 268 -1.75 -15.78 -29.87
CA MET A 268 -1.20 -16.87 -29.05
C MET A 268 -1.72 -16.71 -27.62
N ILE A 269 -2.28 -17.77 -27.05
CA ILE A 269 -2.93 -17.75 -25.75
C ILE A 269 -2.16 -18.62 -24.77
N CYS A 270 -1.92 -18.13 -23.57
CA CYS A 270 -1.43 -18.94 -22.46
C CYS A 270 -2.56 -19.85 -21.96
N PRO A 271 -2.48 -21.18 -22.08
CA PRO A 271 -3.60 -22.05 -21.72
C PRO A 271 -3.92 -22.06 -20.23
N ARG A 272 -2.98 -21.63 -19.37
CA ARG A 272 -3.17 -21.55 -17.91
C ARG A 272 -3.89 -20.28 -17.48
N THR A 273 -3.50 -19.13 -18.03
CA THR A 273 -4.01 -17.81 -17.59
C THR A 273 -5.06 -17.23 -18.55
N GLN A 274 -5.21 -17.82 -19.74
CA GLN A 274 -6.02 -17.30 -20.85
C GLN A 274 -5.57 -15.92 -21.34
N ALA A 275 -4.38 -15.50 -20.95
CA ALA A 275 -3.79 -14.23 -21.38
C ALA A 275 -3.28 -14.33 -22.82
N VAL A 276 -3.44 -13.25 -23.58
CA VAL A 276 -2.80 -13.07 -24.88
C VAL A 276 -1.30 -12.85 -24.65
N ILE A 277 -0.48 -13.62 -25.35
CA ILE A 277 0.97 -13.50 -25.33
C ILE A 277 1.40 -12.71 -26.56
N PRO A 278 1.91 -11.49 -26.43
CA PRO A 278 2.46 -10.72 -27.55
C PRO A 278 3.76 -11.35 -28.04
N GLY A 279 4.06 -11.20 -29.32
CA GLY A 279 5.31 -11.73 -29.89
C GLY A 279 5.35 -11.55 -31.40
N THR A 280 6.38 -12.15 -32.01
CA THR A 280 6.66 -12.06 -33.45
C THR A 280 6.66 -13.45 -34.11
N PHE A 281 6.18 -13.50 -35.34
CA PHE A 281 6.23 -14.69 -36.19
C PHE A 281 7.37 -14.55 -37.19
N ALA A 282 8.12 -15.59 -37.36
CA ALA A 282 9.23 -15.67 -38.34
C ALA A 282 9.30 -17.06 -38.99
N TRP A 283 9.84 -17.15 -40.16
CA TRP A 283 10.16 -18.44 -40.75
C TRP A 283 11.18 -19.17 -39.90
N LYS A 284 10.97 -20.47 -39.68
CA LYS A 284 11.91 -21.32 -38.93
C LYS A 284 13.26 -21.43 -39.65
N ASP A 285 13.23 -21.53 -40.97
CA ASP A 285 14.40 -21.46 -41.82
C ASP A 285 14.11 -20.57 -43.03
N GLY A 286 14.52 -19.30 -42.92
CA GLY A 286 14.38 -18.31 -44.00
C GLY A 286 15.35 -18.50 -45.17
N THR A 287 16.35 -19.39 -45.05
CA THR A 287 17.37 -19.60 -46.09
C THR A 287 16.93 -20.53 -47.20
N ILE A 288 15.80 -21.23 -47.04
CA ILE A 288 15.23 -22.12 -48.05
C ILE A 288 15.02 -21.38 -49.36
N LYS A 289 15.52 -21.96 -50.44
CA LYS A 289 15.41 -21.46 -51.81
C LYS A 289 14.70 -22.52 -52.67
N PRO A 290 13.36 -22.47 -52.76
CA PRO A 290 12.59 -23.51 -53.45
C PRO A 290 12.64 -23.37 -54.98
N ASN A 291 12.33 -24.43 -55.67
CA ASN A 291 11.97 -24.39 -57.10
C ASN A 291 10.55 -23.78 -57.26
N ALA A 292 10.15 -23.49 -58.51
CA ALA A 292 8.79 -23.07 -58.78
C ALA A 292 7.78 -24.15 -58.38
N GLY A 293 6.77 -23.80 -57.59
CA GLY A 293 5.75 -24.72 -57.07
C GLY A 293 5.08 -24.14 -55.79
N SER A 294 4.19 -24.92 -55.19
CA SER A 294 3.60 -24.60 -53.88
C SER A 294 4.21 -25.52 -52.83
N TYR A 295 4.59 -24.94 -51.70
CA TYR A 295 5.28 -25.62 -50.63
C TYR A 295 4.74 -25.17 -49.27
N ASP A 296 4.77 -26.11 -48.30
CA ASP A 296 4.55 -25.81 -46.89
C ASP A 296 5.91 -25.50 -46.25
N ALA A 297 5.95 -24.50 -45.37
CA ALA A 297 7.13 -24.17 -44.59
C ALA A 297 6.75 -23.89 -43.13
N GLU A 298 7.65 -24.24 -42.21
CA GLU A 298 7.45 -24.05 -40.80
C GLU A 298 7.78 -22.61 -40.38
N TRP A 299 6.96 -22.08 -39.48
CA TRP A 299 7.21 -20.80 -38.83
C TRP A 299 7.40 -20.98 -37.31
N THR A 300 7.98 -20.00 -36.68
CA THR A 300 8.20 -19.94 -35.24
C THR A 300 7.55 -18.69 -34.68
N PHE A 301 7.09 -18.78 -33.46
CA PHE A 301 6.60 -17.63 -32.68
C PHE A 301 7.59 -17.36 -31.55
N THR A 302 8.04 -16.10 -31.43
CA THR A 302 8.90 -15.64 -30.35
C THR A 302 8.10 -14.66 -29.48
N PRO A 303 7.78 -15.00 -28.22
CA PRO A 303 7.14 -14.07 -27.28
C PRO A 303 7.98 -12.79 -27.13
N ALA A 304 7.30 -11.66 -26.91
CA ALA A 304 7.94 -10.35 -26.74
C ALA A 304 8.75 -10.28 -25.43
N GLU A 305 8.29 -11.01 -24.41
CA GLU A 305 9.00 -11.20 -23.13
C GLU A 305 9.05 -12.70 -22.87
N GLY A 306 10.26 -13.20 -22.61
CA GLY A 306 10.52 -14.62 -22.47
C GLY A 306 10.28 -15.19 -21.08
#